data_db627035e74adbb137a82c30cee4a7b2
#
_entry.id   db627035e74adbb137a82c30cee4a7b2
#
_cell.length_a   1.000
_cell.length_b   1.000
_cell.length_c   1.000
_cell.angle_alpha   90.00
_cell.angle_beta   90.00
_cell.angle_gamma   90.00
#
_symmetry.space_group_name_H-M   'P 1'
#
loop_
_entity.id
_entity.type
_entity.pdbx_description
1 polymer ?
#
loop_
_entity_poly.entity_id
_entity_poly.type
_entity_poly.pdbx_seq_one_letter_code
_entity_poly.pdbx_strand_id
1 'polypeptide(L)'
;VQRGDIRELSDLAYFPSLTAVSVQFQSLTSLESLPACGVEVFDVSANRLTSLSGIEQLPKLTALTADGNAVTDLTGLGRCLNVRKLSLNGANVSDLSELRALTKLQDVTLSHCTRRELLIPLHKSSLTRVTLVDCDLRGDFFHSFDRERALTALSLTDCELDSTSGLEDFTGLTELTVRGVSGTLDWSALGGLPLQTVTADALQADAIAAATTVAVTVVD
;
A
#
# COMPACT_ATOMS: atom_id res chain seq x y z
N VAL A 1 -18.11 -15.71 8.61
CA VAL A 1 -18.86 -14.74 9.44
C VAL A 1 -20.10 -14.33 8.66
N GLN A 2 -21.29 -14.48 9.24
CA GLN A 2 -22.53 -13.99 8.61
C GLN A 2 -22.38 -12.47 8.41
N ARG A 3 -22.90 -11.96 7.28
CA ARG A 3 -23.08 -10.53 7.06
C ARG A 3 -23.89 -9.98 8.24
N GLY A 4 -23.20 -9.42 9.22
CA GLY A 4 -23.79 -8.65 10.30
C GLY A 4 -24.03 -7.22 9.83
N ASP A 5 -24.74 -6.46 10.60
CA ASP A 5 -24.95 -5.04 10.34
C ASP A 5 -24.28 -4.22 11.46
N ILE A 6 -22.96 -4.45 11.63
CA ILE A 6 -22.17 -3.67 12.59
C ILE A 6 -22.00 -2.27 12.00
N ARG A 7 -22.53 -1.28 12.68
CA ARG A 7 -22.47 0.13 12.30
C ARG A 7 -21.63 0.96 13.24
N GLU A 8 -21.37 0.46 14.44
CA GLU A 8 -20.64 1.13 15.49
C GLU A 8 -19.63 0.19 16.16
N LEU A 9 -18.59 0.75 16.72
CA LEU A 9 -17.47 0.02 17.33
C LEU A 9 -17.32 0.30 18.83
N SER A 10 -18.25 1.05 19.44
CA SER A 10 -18.24 1.43 20.85
C SER A 10 -18.14 0.24 21.80
N ASP A 11 -18.72 -0.91 21.41
CA ASP A 11 -18.71 -2.15 22.21
C ASP A 11 -17.30 -2.75 22.39
N LEU A 12 -16.32 -2.32 21.59
CA LEU A 12 -14.93 -2.73 21.82
C LEU A 12 -14.39 -2.29 23.19
N ALA A 13 -15.01 -1.29 23.84
CA ALA A 13 -14.70 -0.89 25.20
C ALA A 13 -14.85 -2.03 26.22
N TYR A 14 -15.74 -3.00 25.97
CA TYR A 14 -15.99 -4.14 26.86
C TYR A 14 -14.95 -5.27 26.68
N PHE A 15 -14.04 -5.15 25.71
CA PHE A 15 -13.05 -6.17 25.38
C PHE A 15 -11.61 -5.62 25.43
N PRO A 16 -11.12 -5.17 26.61
CA PRO A 16 -9.85 -4.44 26.70
C PRO A 16 -8.60 -5.28 26.35
N SER A 17 -8.74 -6.61 26.30
CA SER A 17 -7.65 -7.53 25.97
C SER A 17 -7.56 -7.88 24.46
N LEU A 18 -8.46 -7.35 23.64
CA LEU A 18 -8.41 -7.59 22.21
C LEU A 18 -7.21 -6.84 21.61
N THR A 19 -6.38 -7.58 20.89
CA THR A 19 -5.24 -7.04 20.11
C THR A 19 -5.48 -7.10 18.60
N ALA A 20 -6.40 -7.95 18.15
CA ALA A 20 -6.76 -8.06 16.74
C ALA A 20 -8.27 -8.02 16.57
N VAL A 21 -8.74 -7.18 15.65
CA VAL A 21 -10.17 -7.01 15.34
C VAL A 21 -10.34 -7.01 13.84
N SER A 22 -11.32 -7.78 13.37
CA SER A 22 -11.74 -7.80 11.96
C SER A 22 -13.25 -7.63 11.88
N VAL A 23 -13.69 -6.57 11.21
CA VAL A 23 -15.08 -6.19 10.97
C VAL A 23 -15.34 -5.97 9.47
N GLN A 24 -14.93 -6.93 8.68
CA GLN A 24 -15.08 -6.89 7.22
C GLN A 24 -16.54 -7.12 6.78
N PHE A 25 -16.88 -6.61 5.60
CA PHE A 25 -18.20 -6.82 4.96
C PHE A 25 -19.38 -6.40 5.83
N GLN A 26 -19.20 -5.34 6.62
CA GLN A 26 -20.23 -4.73 7.43
C GLN A 26 -20.77 -3.45 6.75
N SER A 27 -21.48 -2.63 7.47
CA SER A 27 -21.99 -1.36 6.97
C SER A 27 -21.40 -0.15 7.71
N LEU A 28 -20.13 -0.26 8.16
CA LEU A 28 -19.45 0.83 8.84
C LEU A 28 -19.27 2.03 7.91
N THR A 29 -19.69 3.19 8.37
CA THR A 29 -19.51 4.47 7.65
C THR A 29 -18.56 5.42 8.35
N SER A 30 -18.22 5.16 9.64
CA SER A 30 -17.33 5.98 10.46
C SER A 30 -16.58 5.13 11.48
N LEU A 31 -15.40 5.59 11.90
CA LEU A 31 -14.62 5.04 13.00
C LEU A 31 -14.70 5.90 14.27
N GLU A 32 -15.47 6.98 14.28
CA GLU A 32 -15.58 7.90 15.42
C GLU A 32 -16.14 7.26 16.70
N SER A 33 -16.84 6.13 16.57
CA SER A 33 -17.32 5.35 17.72
C SER A 33 -16.25 4.44 18.34
N LEU A 34 -15.02 4.39 17.79
CA LEU A 34 -13.92 3.62 18.36
C LEU A 34 -13.59 4.12 19.77
N PRO A 35 -13.57 3.23 20.78
CA PRO A 35 -13.03 3.58 22.09
C PRO A 35 -11.50 3.53 22.06
N ALA A 36 -10.86 4.26 22.95
CA ALA A 36 -9.43 4.09 23.19
C ALA A 36 -9.17 2.66 23.69
N CYS A 37 -8.45 1.85 22.90
CA CYS A 37 -8.20 0.46 23.22
C CYS A 37 -6.83 -0.03 22.70
N GLY A 38 -6.49 -1.28 23.07
CA GLY A 38 -5.18 -1.88 22.83
C GLY A 38 -5.05 -2.62 21.50
N VAL A 39 -5.94 -2.40 20.53
CA VAL A 39 -5.93 -3.09 19.24
C VAL A 39 -4.65 -2.74 18.47
N GLU A 40 -3.95 -3.78 18.01
CA GLU A 40 -2.71 -3.72 17.24
C GLU A 40 -2.92 -4.05 15.76
N VAL A 41 -3.88 -4.92 15.46
CA VAL A 41 -4.24 -5.32 14.09
C VAL A 41 -5.72 -5.03 13.87
N PHE A 42 -6.01 -4.19 12.89
CA PHE A 42 -7.38 -3.76 12.62
C PHE A 42 -7.70 -3.91 11.13
N ASP A 43 -8.73 -4.71 10.84
CA ASP A 43 -9.21 -4.93 9.49
C ASP A 43 -10.69 -4.50 9.39
N VAL A 44 -10.90 -3.45 8.62
CA VAL A 44 -12.22 -2.85 8.33
C VAL A 44 -12.55 -2.91 6.84
N SER A 45 -11.97 -3.85 6.12
CA SER A 45 -12.15 -3.98 4.67
C SER A 45 -13.61 -4.20 4.29
N ALA A 46 -13.95 -3.82 3.05
CA ALA A 46 -15.28 -4.01 2.45
C ALA A 46 -16.41 -3.42 3.33
N ASN A 47 -16.22 -2.20 3.76
CA ASN A 47 -17.21 -1.37 4.45
C ASN A 47 -17.58 -0.13 3.57
N ARG A 48 -18.07 0.92 4.20
CA ARG A 48 -18.49 2.17 3.54
C ARG A 48 -17.80 3.39 4.14
N LEU A 49 -16.56 3.20 4.61
CA LEU A 49 -15.77 4.28 5.20
C LEU A 49 -15.36 5.29 4.13
N THR A 50 -15.47 6.57 4.43
CA THR A 50 -14.97 7.68 3.61
C THR A 50 -13.81 8.42 4.28
N SER A 51 -13.65 8.26 5.59
CA SER A 51 -12.58 8.83 6.40
C SER A 51 -12.04 7.80 7.39
N LEU A 52 -10.79 7.96 7.80
CA LEU A 52 -10.18 7.22 8.90
C LEU A 52 -10.24 7.98 10.24
N SER A 53 -10.93 9.13 10.32
CA SER A 53 -11.13 9.87 11.57
C SER A 53 -11.68 8.96 12.67
N GLY A 54 -11.07 9.00 13.85
CA GLY A 54 -11.33 8.05 14.96
C GLY A 54 -10.25 6.97 15.10
N ILE A 55 -9.45 6.69 14.05
CA ILE A 55 -8.39 5.67 14.10
C ILE A 55 -7.30 5.99 15.15
N GLU A 56 -7.12 7.25 15.48
CA GLU A 56 -6.18 7.73 16.50
C GLU A 56 -6.49 7.20 17.91
N GLN A 57 -7.67 6.64 18.13
CA GLN A 57 -8.03 5.95 19.36
C GLN A 57 -7.29 4.60 19.52
N LEU A 58 -6.56 4.16 18.51
CA LEU A 58 -5.77 2.92 18.51
C LEU A 58 -4.26 3.21 18.57
N PRO A 59 -3.70 3.67 19.71
CA PRO A 59 -2.31 4.10 19.81
C PRO A 59 -1.29 2.96 19.64
N LYS A 60 -1.75 1.69 19.77
CA LYS A 60 -0.89 0.51 19.59
C LYS A 60 -1.00 -0.09 18.19
N LEU A 61 -1.76 0.51 17.29
CA LEU A 61 -1.99 -0.01 15.95
C LEU A 61 -0.67 -0.22 15.20
N THR A 62 -0.45 -1.44 14.72
CA THR A 62 0.71 -1.85 13.93
C THR A 62 0.33 -2.21 12.49
N ALA A 63 -0.90 -2.70 12.29
CA ALA A 63 -1.41 -3.05 10.97
C ALA A 63 -2.85 -2.58 10.80
N LEU A 64 -3.11 -1.85 9.71
CA LEU A 64 -4.43 -1.40 9.27
C LEU A 64 -4.70 -1.93 7.87
N THR A 65 -5.84 -2.59 7.69
CA THR A 65 -6.39 -2.93 6.39
C THR A 65 -7.78 -2.31 6.26
N ALA A 66 -7.96 -1.44 5.27
CA ALA A 66 -9.22 -0.77 4.99
C ALA A 66 -9.60 -0.86 3.49
N ASP A 67 -9.23 -1.97 2.86
CA ASP A 67 -9.43 -2.24 1.45
C ASP A 67 -10.92 -2.26 1.08
N GLY A 68 -11.24 -1.86 -0.15
CA GLY A 68 -12.63 -1.90 -0.61
C GLY A 68 -13.55 -0.95 0.15
N ASN A 69 -13.01 0.16 0.65
CA ASN A 69 -13.75 1.31 1.17
C ASN A 69 -13.59 2.51 0.23
N ALA A 70 -14.47 3.49 0.35
CA ALA A 70 -14.37 4.74 -0.41
C ALA A 70 -13.58 5.82 0.36
N VAL A 71 -12.48 5.45 1.01
CA VAL A 71 -11.68 6.36 1.83
C VAL A 71 -11.05 7.45 0.96
N THR A 72 -11.28 8.69 1.33
CA THR A 72 -10.67 9.89 0.71
C THR A 72 -9.90 10.74 1.72
N ASP A 73 -10.09 10.50 3.01
CA ASP A 73 -9.52 11.27 4.11
C ASP A 73 -8.81 10.34 5.11
N LEU A 74 -7.54 10.62 5.37
CA LEU A 74 -6.69 9.86 6.30
C LEU A 74 -6.53 10.52 7.67
N THR A 75 -7.35 11.54 7.99
CA THR A 75 -7.27 12.25 9.27
C THR A 75 -7.19 11.30 10.46
N GLY A 76 -6.23 11.55 11.35
CA GLY A 76 -5.98 10.75 12.55
C GLY A 76 -4.93 9.65 12.36
N LEU A 77 -4.70 9.16 11.13
CA LEU A 77 -3.75 8.08 10.88
C LEU A 77 -2.32 8.45 11.29
N GLY A 78 -1.92 9.71 11.09
CA GLY A 78 -0.59 10.20 11.49
C GLY A 78 -0.31 10.18 12.98
N ARG A 79 -1.31 9.90 13.83
CA ARG A 79 -1.12 9.68 15.28
C ARG A 79 -0.86 8.22 15.63
N CYS A 80 -1.07 7.29 14.70
CA CYS A 80 -0.82 5.86 14.86
C CYS A 80 0.67 5.53 14.57
N LEU A 81 1.58 6.07 15.36
CA LEU A 81 3.04 6.06 15.12
C LEU A 81 3.69 4.66 15.10
N ASN A 82 2.95 3.61 15.44
CA ASN A 82 3.43 2.23 15.45
C ASN A 82 3.06 1.47 14.18
N VAL A 83 2.30 2.06 13.25
CA VAL A 83 1.89 1.41 12.02
C VAL A 83 3.10 1.02 11.19
N ARG A 84 3.14 -0.28 10.85
CA ARG A 84 4.14 -0.93 9.99
C ARG A 84 3.53 -1.42 8.69
N LYS A 85 2.25 -1.77 8.73
CA LYS A 85 1.51 -2.24 7.56
C LYS A 85 0.24 -1.42 7.38
N LEU A 86 0.05 -0.91 6.16
CA LEU A 86 -1.12 -0.14 5.76
C LEU A 86 -1.61 -0.63 4.41
N SER A 87 -2.87 -1.02 4.32
CA SER A 87 -3.52 -1.35 3.06
C SER A 87 -4.78 -0.51 2.87
N LEU A 88 -4.83 0.23 1.76
CA LEU A 88 -5.89 1.13 1.34
C LEU A 88 -6.29 0.85 -0.12
N ASN A 89 -6.32 -0.42 -0.52
CA ASN A 89 -6.70 -0.77 -1.89
C ASN A 89 -8.19 -0.44 -2.13
N GLY A 90 -8.49 0.29 -3.19
CA GLY A 90 -9.83 0.81 -3.48
C GLY A 90 -10.11 2.21 -2.90
N ALA A 91 -9.18 2.78 -2.12
CA ALA A 91 -9.27 4.16 -1.66
C ALA A 91 -8.92 5.15 -2.79
N ASN A 92 -9.49 6.34 -2.73
CA ASN A 92 -9.16 7.45 -3.65
C ASN A 92 -8.72 8.67 -2.84
N VAL A 93 -7.51 8.60 -2.30
CA VAL A 93 -6.98 9.62 -1.38
C VAL A 93 -6.30 10.71 -2.19
N SER A 94 -6.69 11.95 -1.94
CA SER A 94 -6.10 13.14 -2.59
C SER A 94 -4.95 13.76 -1.79
N ASP A 95 -4.75 13.38 -0.54
CA ASP A 95 -3.67 13.85 0.34
C ASP A 95 -3.15 12.70 1.22
N LEU A 96 -1.90 12.30 0.98
CA LEU A 96 -1.19 11.27 1.76
C LEU A 96 -0.26 11.87 2.84
N SER A 97 -0.42 13.15 3.19
CA SER A 97 0.49 13.84 4.12
C SER A 97 0.56 13.18 5.51
N GLU A 98 -0.55 12.57 5.99
CA GLU A 98 -0.60 11.81 7.24
C GLU A 98 0.46 10.68 7.29
N LEU A 99 0.80 10.10 6.14
CA LEU A 99 1.81 9.03 6.07
C LEU A 99 3.21 9.51 6.44
N ARG A 100 3.48 10.83 6.38
CA ARG A 100 4.79 11.39 6.77
C ARG A 100 5.15 11.11 8.23
N ALA A 101 4.15 11.02 9.11
CA ALA A 101 4.34 10.73 10.52
C ALA A 101 4.67 9.25 10.79
N LEU A 102 4.32 8.34 9.88
CA LEU A 102 4.44 6.89 10.05
C LEU A 102 5.88 6.42 9.75
N THR A 103 6.83 6.83 10.57
CA THR A 103 8.27 6.54 10.36
C THR A 103 8.63 5.05 10.45
N LYS A 104 7.73 4.21 10.94
CA LYS A 104 7.90 2.74 11.05
C LYS A 104 7.20 1.97 9.92
N LEU A 105 6.58 2.67 8.96
CA LEU A 105 5.83 2.04 7.88
C LEU A 105 6.77 1.22 6.99
N GLN A 106 6.48 -0.07 6.84
CA GLN A 106 7.28 -1.05 6.10
C GLN A 106 6.55 -1.62 4.88
N ASP A 107 5.25 -1.81 4.99
CA ASP A 107 4.42 -2.43 3.96
C ASP A 107 3.24 -1.50 3.66
N VAL A 108 3.12 -1.05 2.42
CA VAL A 108 2.04 -0.16 2.01
C VAL A 108 1.41 -0.62 0.70
N THR A 109 0.07 -0.64 0.70
CA THR A 109 -0.75 -0.84 -0.50
C THR A 109 -1.63 0.39 -0.69
N LEU A 110 -1.51 1.03 -1.85
CA LEU A 110 -2.33 2.18 -2.25
C LEU A 110 -2.89 1.96 -3.65
N SER A 111 -4.02 2.60 -3.93
CA SER A 111 -4.62 2.61 -5.26
C SER A 111 -5.12 3.99 -5.66
N HIS A 112 -5.41 4.15 -6.97
CA HIS A 112 -6.01 5.35 -7.57
C HIS A 112 -5.25 6.64 -7.27
N CYS A 113 -3.91 6.56 -7.16
CA CYS A 113 -3.07 7.74 -7.00
C CYS A 113 -2.89 8.41 -8.37
N THR A 114 -3.76 9.36 -8.70
CA THR A 114 -3.82 10.00 -10.02
C THR A 114 -2.75 11.06 -10.26
N ARG A 115 -1.92 11.33 -9.26
CA ARG A 115 -0.78 12.25 -9.38
C ARG A 115 0.39 11.72 -8.56
N ARG A 116 1.54 11.56 -9.20
CA ARG A 116 2.77 11.04 -8.56
C ARG A 116 3.21 11.84 -7.32
N GLU A 117 2.91 13.14 -7.27
CA GLU A 117 3.25 14.00 -6.13
C GLU A 117 2.58 13.54 -4.84
N LEU A 118 1.44 12.85 -4.94
CA LEU A 118 0.78 12.24 -3.78
C LEU A 118 1.64 11.16 -3.13
N LEU A 119 2.51 10.48 -3.92
CA LEU A 119 3.35 9.39 -3.43
C LEU A 119 4.65 9.87 -2.76
N ILE A 120 4.98 11.17 -2.79
CA ILE A 120 6.16 11.73 -2.12
C ILE A 120 6.25 11.33 -0.63
N PRO A 121 5.15 11.26 0.15
CA PRO A 121 5.22 10.79 1.53
C PRO A 121 5.71 9.35 1.70
N LEU A 122 5.69 8.54 0.63
CA LEU A 122 6.20 7.15 0.63
C LEU A 122 7.73 7.06 0.49
N HIS A 123 8.41 8.15 0.15
CA HIS A 123 9.87 8.17 -0.03
C HIS A 123 10.55 8.07 1.34
N LYS A 124 10.55 6.88 1.92
CA LYS A 124 11.08 6.59 3.26
C LYS A 124 11.97 5.36 3.24
N SER A 125 13.07 5.45 3.96
CA SER A 125 14.02 4.35 4.14
C SER A 125 13.44 3.12 4.86
N SER A 126 12.31 3.27 5.57
CA SER A 126 11.68 2.16 6.30
C SER A 126 10.84 1.22 5.42
N LEU A 127 10.45 1.64 4.20
CA LEU A 127 9.62 0.83 3.32
C LEU A 127 10.40 -0.36 2.77
N THR A 128 9.82 -1.54 2.96
CA THR A 128 10.35 -2.81 2.43
C THR A 128 9.44 -3.38 1.33
N ARG A 129 8.15 -3.08 1.38
CA ARG A 129 7.17 -3.52 0.39
C ARG A 129 6.26 -2.37 -0.02
N VAL A 130 6.12 -2.17 -1.33
CA VAL A 130 5.21 -1.19 -1.92
C VAL A 130 4.35 -1.89 -2.96
N THR A 131 3.04 -1.73 -2.84
CA THR A 131 2.06 -2.18 -3.82
C THR A 131 1.25 -0.97 -4.28
N LEU A 132 1.27 -0.70 -5.57
CA LEU A 132 0.52 0.38 -6.21
C LEU A 132 -0.43 -0.21 -7.25
N VAL A 133 -1.68 0.22 -7.20
CA VAL A 133 -2.75 -0.27 -8.09
C VAL A 133 -3.43 0.93 -8.72
N ASP A 134 -3.54 0.96 -10.05
CA ASP A 134 -4.21 2.04 -10.79
C ASP A 134 -3.65 3.43 -10.42
N CYS A 135 -2.32 3.56 -10.48
CA CYS A 135 -1.61 4.80 -10.13
C CYS A 135 -0.91 5.42 -11.34
N ASP A 136 -0.92 6.75 -11.41
CA ASP A 136 -0.11 7.50 -12.38
C ASP A 136 1.32 7.68 -11.85
N LEU A 137 2.25 6.93 -12.42
CA LEU A 137 3.66 6.89 -12.05
C LEU A 137 4.57 7.47 -13.14
N ARG A 138 4.01 8.21 -14.11
CA ARG A 138 4.77 8.81 -15.20
C ARG A 138 5.78 9.85 -14.70
N GLY A 139 6.81 10.08 -15.49
CA GLY A 139 7.95 10.94 -15.18
C GLY A 139 8.98 10.25 -14.29
N ASP A 140 9.66 11.03 -13.44
CA ASP A 140 10.81 10.56 -12.66
C ASP A 140 10.40 9.84 -11.35
N PHE A 141 9.35 9.01 -11.40
CA PHE A 141 8.80 8.38 -10.19
C PHE A 141 9.87 7.63 -9.39
N PHE A 142 10.62 6.73 -10.04
CA PHE A 142 11.61 5.89 -9.35
C PHE A 142 12.81 6.70 -8.82
N HIS A 143 13.22 7.77 -9.50
CA HIS A 143 14.27 8.66 -9.01
C HIS A 143 13.87 9.48 -7.79
N SER A 144 12.57 9.64 -7.55
CA SER A 144 12.09 10.40 -6.41
C SER A 144 12.13 9.62 -5.10
N PHE A 145 12.33 8.30 -5.13
CA PHE A 145 12.61 7.51 -3.94
C PHE A 145 14.02 7.80 -3.39
N ASP A 146 14.11 7.92 -2.08
CA ASP A 146 15.39 8.18 -1.41
C ASP A 146 16.38 7.01 -1.62
N ARG A 147 17.67 7.33 -1.73
CA ARG A 147 18.72 6.35 -2.06
C ARG A 147 18.97 5.29 -1.00
N GLU A 148 18.42 5.43 0.19
CA GLU A 148 18.49 4.42 1.25
C GLU A 148 17.42 3.35 1.05
N ARG A 149 17.77 2.29 0.36
CA ARG A 149 16.84 1.38 -0.31
C ARG A 149 16.64 0.09 0.44
N ALA A 150 15.77 0.15 1.42
CA ALA A 150 15.28 -1.04 2.11
C ALA A 150 14.21 -1.80 1.29
N LEU A 151 13.78 -1.27 0.12
CA LEU A 151 12.71 -1.86 -0.67
C LEU A 151 13.15 -3.21 -1.23
N THR A 152 12.46 -4.27 -0.81
CA THR A 152 12.71 -5.64 -1.25
C THR A 152 11.62 -6.17 -2.18
N ALA A 153 10.42 -5.58 -2.14
CA ALA A 153 9.30 -5.99 -2.98
C ALA A 153 8.55 -4.79 -3.55
N LEU A 154 8.35 -4.80 -4.86
CA LEU A 154 7.58 -3.80 -5.60
C LEU A 154 6.52 -4.50 -6.44
N SER A 155 5.27 -4.07 -6.30
CA SER A 155 4.15 -4.53 -7.12
C SER A 155 3.46 -3.34 -7.77
N LEU A 156 3.36 -3.39 -9.09
CA LEU A 156 2.69 -2.40 -9.92
C LEU A 156 1.58 -3.10 -10.70
N THR A 157 0.34 -2.70 -10.46
CA THR A 157 -0.83 -3.28 -11.14
C THR A 157 -1.66 -2.16 -11.76
N ASP A 158 -1.97 -2.27 -13.04
CA ASP A 158 -2.76 -1.30 -13.79
C ASP A 158 -2.22 0.15 -13.69
N CYS A 159 -0.91 0.31 -13.50
CA CYS A 159 -0.27 1.60 -13.36
C CYS A 159 0.15 2.18 -14.70
N GLU A 160 0.09 3.52 -14.82
CA GLU A 160 0.62 4.25 -15.95
C GLU A 160 2.11 4.56 -15.73
N LEU A 161 2.98 4.02 -16.59
CA LEU A 161 4.42 4.26 -16.60
C LEU A 161 4.87 4.73 -17.99
N ASP A 162 5.79 5.67 -18.01
CA ASP A 162 6.50 6.09 -19.24
C ASP A 162 8.01 5.82 -19.18
N SER A 163 8.54 5.48 -17.99
CA SER A 163 9.96 5.18 -17.79
C SER A 163 10.16 4.22 -16.63
N THR A 164 11.18 3.36 -16.75
CA THR A 164 11.68 2.49 -15.67
C THR A 164 13.00 3.01 -15.08
N SER A 165 13.50 4.14 -15.59
CA SER A 165 14.71 4.79 -15.12
C SER A 165 14.64 5.10 -13.62
N GLY A 166 15.68 4.77 -12.88
CA GLY A 166 15.73 4.85 -11.43
C GLY A 166 15.43 3.52 -10.73
N LEU A 167 14.88 2.51 -11.43
CA LEU A 167 14.74 1.16 -10.83
C LEU A 167 16.10 0.53 -10.53
N GLU A 168 17.14 0.80 -11.31
CA GLU A 168 18.51 0.32 -11.09
C GLU A 168 19.05 0.70 -9.71
N ASP A 169 18.46 1.69 -9.16
CA ASP A 169 18.79 2.19 -7.83
C ASP A 169 18.20 1.34 -6.69
N PHE A 170 17.21 0.50 -6.91
CA PHE A 170 16.60 -0.35 -5.88
C PHE A 170 17.43 -1.62 -5.60
N THR A 171 18.66 -1.43 -5.17
CA THR A 171 19.68 -2.50 -5.03
C THR A 171 19.30 -3.61 -4.04
N GLY A 172 18.25 -3.45 -3.25
CA GLY A 172 17.69 -4.46 -2.37
C GLY A 172 16.49 -5.22 -2.96
N LEU A 173 16.04 -4.88 -4.18
CA LEU A 173 14.81 -5.43 -4.75
C LEU A 173 14.99 -6.90 -5.15
N THR A 174 14.22 -7.78 -4.51
CA THR A 174 14.22 -9.23 -4.74
C THR A 174 12.92 -9.73 -5.35
N GLU A 175 11.82 -8.99 -5.19
CA GLU A 175 10.51 -9.36 -5.72
C GLU A 175 9.95 -8.22 -6.57
N LEU A 176 9.59 -8.53 -7.82
CA LEU A 176 8.96 -7.58 -8.73
C LEU A 176 7.70 -8.18 -9.33
N THR A 177 6.59 -7.45 -9.24
CA THR A 177 5.33 -7.77 -9.93
C THR A 177 4.93 -6.61 -10.82
N VAL A 178 4.65 -6.88 -12.10
CA VAL A 178 4.22 -5.90 -13.10
C VAL A 178 3.02 -6.46 -13.86
N ARG A 179 1.85 -5.87 -13.69
CA ARG A 179 0.61 -6.31 -14.32
C ARG A 179 -0.20 -5.12 -14.83
N GLY A 180 -0.78 -5.24 -16.02
CA GLY A 180 -1.63 -4.19 -16.60
C GLY A 180 -0.91 -2.86 -16.85
N VAL A 181 0.41 -2.84 -16.81
CA VAL A 181 1.20 -1.63 -17.11
C VAL A 181 1.20 -1.41 -18.60
N SER A 182 0.75 -0.23 -19.06
CA SER A 182 0.60 0.09 -20.47
C SER A 182 1.92 0.51 -21.13
N GLY A 183 2.04 0.21 -22.44
CA GLY A 183 3.17 0.63 -23.27
C GLY A 183 4.33 -0.36 -23.27
N THR A 184 5.28 -0.12 -24.21
CA THR A 184 6.55 -0.84 -24.29
C THR A 184 7.59 -0.07 -23.48
N LEU A 185 8.05 -0.66 -22.40
CA LEU A 185 9.04 -0.08 -21.49
C LEU A 185 10.42 -0.76 -21.69
N ASP A 186 11.46 0.03 -21.49
CA ASP A 186 12.83 -0.50 -21.44
C ASP A 186 13.13 -0.98 -20.00
N TRP A 187 13.16 -2.29 -19.80
CA TRP A 187 13.43 -2.92 -18.51
C TRP A 187 14.91 -3.16 -18.24
N SER A 188 15.83 -2.62 -19.05
CA SER A 188 17.28 -2.83 -18.90
C SER A 188 17.81 -2.45 -17.48
N ALA A 189 17.14 -1.54 -16.80
CA ALA A 189 17.41 -1.18 -15.40
C ALA A 189 17.37 -2.37 -14.42
N LEU A 190 16.69 -3.47 -14.77
CA LEU A 190 16.60 -4.67 -13.93
C LEU A 190 17.86 -5.53 -13.93
N GLY A 191 18.75 -5.37 -14.93
CA GLY A 191 19.87 -6.28 -15.16
C GLY A 191 20.92 -6.37 -14.04
N GLY A 192 20.98 -5.36 -13.15
CA GLY A 192 21.89 -5.33 -12.00
C GLY A 192 21.22 -5.65 -10.65
N LEU A 193 19.91 -5.88 -10.63
CA LEU A 193 19.17 -6.07 -9.40
C LEU A 193 19.19 -7.53 -8.90
N PRO A 194 19.19 -7.76 -7.58
CA PRO A 194 19.25 -9.11 -6.99
C PRO A 194 17.88 -9.80 -7.01
N LEU A 195 17.14 -9.69 -8.11
CA LEU A 195 15.81 -10.27 -8.25
C LEU A 195 15.84 -11.79 -8.05
N GLN A 196 14.85 -12.31 -7.34
CA GLN A 196 14.62 -13.73 -7.08
C GLN A 196 13.27 -14.19 -7.65
N THR A 197 12.28 -13.29 -7.61
CA THR A 197 10.94 -13.57 -8.11
C THR A 197 10.47 -12.41 -8.98
N VAL A 198 10.06 -12.75 -10.20
CA VAL A 198 9.48 -11.80 -11.13
C VAL A 198 8.16 -12.35 -11.65
N THR A 199 7.10 -11.55 -11.54
CA THR A 199 5.78 -11.86 -12.08
C THR A 199 5.36 -10.74 -13.03
N ALA A 200 4.95 -11.09 -14.24
CA ALA A 200 4.52 -10.13 -15.24
C ALA A 200 3.32 -10.66 -16.04
N ASP A 201 2.53 -9.76 -16.63
CA ASP A 201 1.58 -10.16 -17.67
C ASP A 201 2.30 -10.42 -19.00
N ALA A 202 1.58 -11.00 -19.96
CA ALA A 202 2.14 -11.37 -21.26
C ALA A 202 2.70 -10.17 -22.04
N LEU A 203 2.20 -8.95 -21.81
CA LEU A 203 2.64 -7.75 -22.52
C LEU A 203 4.07 -7.37 -22.13
N GLN A 204 4.44 -7.53 -20.85
CA GLN A 204 5.74 -7.10 -20.32
C GLN A 204 6.73 -8.25 -20.17
N ALA A 205 6.24 -9.49 -20.15
CA ALA A 205 7.03 -10.67 -19.78
C ALA A 205 8.30 -10.86 -20.64
N ASP A 206 8.20 -10.74 -21.97
CA ASP A 206 9.33 -10.95 -22.89
C ASP A 206 10.42 -9.88 -22.69
N ALA A 207 10.01 -8.61 -22.55
CA ALA A 207 10.94 -7.49 -22.34
C ALA A 207 11.64 -7.59 -20.99
N ILE A 208 10.92 -7.99 -19.94
CA ILE A 208 11.48 -8.22 -18.60
C ILE A 208 12.41 -9.44 -18.61
N ALA A 209 12.04 -10.55 -19.27
CA ALA A 209 12.87 -11.74 -19.36
C ALA A 209 14.18 -11.48 -20.10
N ALA A 210 14.19 -10.57 -21.07
CA ALA A 210 15.41 -10.15 -21.76
C ALA A 210 16.35 -9.30 -20.88
N ALA A 211 15.81 -8.64 -19.87
CA ALA A 211 16.54 -7.72 -18.98
C ALA A 211 17.04 -8.37 -17.68
N THR A 212 16.56 -9.55 -17.31
CA THR A 212 16.95 -10.24 -16.07
C THR A 212 17.35 -11.68 -16.33
N THR A 213 18.13 -12.27 -15.41
CA THR A 213 18.47 -13.70 -15.43
C THR A 213 17.47 -14.58 -14.70
N VAL A 214 16.48 -13.97 -14.03
CA VAL A 214 15.44 -14.66 -13.27
C VAL A 214 14.32 -15.09 -14.20
N ALA A 215 13.80 -16.30 -13.99
CA ALA A 215 12.62 -16.77 -14.71
C ALA A 215 11.40 -15.90 -14.39
N VAL A 216 10.73 -15.41 -15.44
CA VAL A 216 9.53 -14.60 -15.31
C VAL A 216 8.31 -15.52 -15.24
N THR A 217 7.52 -15.39 -14.17
CA THR A 217 6.21 -16.04 -14.06
C THR A 217 5.19 -15.21 -14.81
N VAL A 218 4.64 -15.76 -15.88
CA VAL A 218 3.60 -15.07 -16.67
C VAL A 218 2.23 -15.34 -16.04
N VAL A 219 1.46 -14.28 -15.87
CA VAL A 219 0.09 -14.33 -15.33
C VAL A 219 -0.88 -13.63 -16.29
N ASP A 220 -2.13 -14.08 -16.27
CA ASP A 220 -3.21 -13.51 -17.08
C ASP A 220 -3.77 -12.21 -16.46
#